data_750ca12eaff794cd5e1ca89e935260ac
#
_entry.id   750ca12eaff794cd5e1ca89e935260ac
#
_cell.length_a   1.000
_cell.length_b   1.000
_cell.length_c   1.000
_cell.angle_alpha   90.00
_cell.angle_beta   90.00
_cell.angle_gamma   90.00
#
_symmetry.space_group_name_H-M   'P 1'
#
loop_
_entity.id
_entity.type
_entity.pdbx_description
1 polymer ?
#
loop_
_entity_poly.entity_id
_entity_poly.type
_entity_poly.pdbx_seq_one_letter_code
_entity_poly.pdbx_strand_id
1 'polypeptide(L)'
;PWKNVFSRDVYKMGRTHQSYTLDGISALDYLDLYRKFTYTNQERYTLDHIAFVELGDRKSGNPYETFRDWYTKDYQSFIEYNIQDVEIVDKLEDKMKLIELALTMAYDAKVNFTDVLGTVRYWDILIYNYLRERNIVIPQKTDKEKVEKFEGAYVKDPQVGMHKWVMSFDLNSLYPHLIMQYNISPETLVNKDAKLVEGMVDKMLAGEVKNDTEYCMTP
;
A
#
# COMPACT_ATOMS: atom_id res chain seq x y z
N PRO A 1 27.50 -17.29 14.59
CA PRO A 1 27.46 -16.37 13.46
C PRO A 1 26.08 -15.72 13.27
N TRP A 2 24.98 -16.35 13.72
CA TRP A 2 23.60 -15.86 13.52
C TRP A 2 23.02 -15.24 14.79
N LYS A 3 23.81 -14.49 15.57
CA LYS A 3 23.36 -13.85 16.81
C LYS A 3 22.38 -12.68 16.59
N ASN A 4 22.26 -12.20 15.37
CA ASN A 4 21.49 -11.01 15.03
C ASN A 4 20.27 -11.37 14.15
N VAL A 5 19.66 -12.52 14.38
CA VAL A 5 18.39 -12.92 13.76
C VAL A 5 17.29 -12.77 14.79
N PHE A 6 16.33 -11.90 14.52
CA PHE A 6 15.14 -11.73 15.35
C PHE A 6 13.96 -12.41 14.68
N SER A 7 13.20 -13.16 15.45
CA SER A 7 11.93 -13.73 14.98
C SER A 7 10.77 -13.02 15.65
N ARG A 8 9.72 -12.79 14.89
CA ARG A 8 8.45 -12.28 15.40
C ARG A 8 7.30 -13.01 14.74
N ASP A 9 6.24 -13.22 15.50
CA ASP A 9 5.01 -13.74 14.94
C ASP A 9 4.22 -12.62 14.26
N VAL A 10 3.87 -12.84 13.00
CA VAL A 10 3.06 -11.93 12.19
C VAL A 10 1.77 -12.63 11.83
N TYR A 11 0.66 -12.03 12.23
CA TYR A 11 -0.66 -12.51 11.85
C TYR A 11 -1.04 -11.96 10.47
N LYS A 12 -1.16 -12.84 9.48
CA LYS A 12 -1.52 -12.46 8.10
C LYS A 12 -2.51 -13.48 7.52
N MET A 13 -3.59 -13.01 6.96
CA MET A 13 -4.62 -13.84 6.32
C MET A 13 -5.19 -14.97 7.20
N GLY A 14 -5.49 -14.67 8.47
CA GLY A 14 -6.07 -15.66 9.38
C GLY A 14 -5.09 -16.69 9.95
N ARG A 15 -3.78 -16.56 9.67
CA ARG A 15 -2.73 -17.47 10.14
C ARG A 15 -1.58 -16.71 10.76
N THR A 16 -0.97 -17.30 11.78
CA THR A 16 0.26 -16.79 12.37
C THR A 16 1.45 -17.33 11.59
N HIS A 17 2.30 -16.44 11.12
CA HIS A 17 3.54 -16.76 10.43
C HIS A 17 4.72 -16.22 11.24
N GLN A 18 5.77 -17.02 11.37
CA GLN A 18 7.01 -16.56 11.96
C GLN A 18 7.83 -15.81 10.91
N SER A 19 8.07 -14.53 11.16
CA SER A 19 8.91 -13.68 10.30
C SER A 19 10.29 -13.52 10.95
N TYR A 20 11.33 -13.63 10.15
CA TYR A 20 12.72 -13.47 10.57
C TYR A 20 13.29 -12.18 10.00
N THR A 21 13.92 -11.40 10.85
CA THR A 21 14.62 -10.16 10.47
C THR A 21 16.10 -10.33 10.78
N LEU A 22 16.95 -10.03 9.81
CA LEU A 22 18.39 -9.98 9.96
C LEU A 22 18.79 -8.56 10.34
N ASP A 23 19.49 -8.41 11.47
CA ASP A 23 19.98 -7.11 11.89
C ASP A 23 21.08 -6.61 10.94
N GLY A 24 20.98 -5.34 10.53
CA GLY A 24 21.93 -4.72 9.60
C GLY A 24 21.80 -5.16 8.12
N ILE A 25 20.84 -6.03 7.81
CA ILE A 25 20.57 -6.46 6.43
C ILE A 25 19.11 -6.17 6.10
N SER A 26 18.89 -5.33 5.11
CA SER A 26 17.55 -5.10 4.58
C SER A 26 17.21 -6.17 3.54
N ALA A 27 16.11 -6.88 3.75
CA ALA A 27 15.59 -7.88 2.82
C ALA A 27 14.33 -7.34 2.15
N LEU A 28 14.29 -7.42 0.82
CA LEU A 28 13.11 -7.14 0.00
C LEU A 28 12.72 -8.38 -0.78
N ASP A 29 11.45 -8.74 -0.71
CA ASP A 29 10.89 -9.76 -1.57
C ASP A 29 10.45 -9.11 -2.89
N TYR A 30 10.92 -9.65 -4.02
CA TYR A 30 10.56 -9.14 -5.35
C TYR A 30 9.06 -9.25 -5.62
N LEU A 31 8.39 -10.25 -5.05
CA LEU A 31 6.94 -10.38 -5.13
C LEU A 31 6.21 -9.20 -4.44
N ASP A 32 6.72 -8.75 -3.30
CA ASP A 32 6.16 -7.59 -2.60
C ASP A 32 6.36 -6.29 -3.40
N LEU A 33 7.50 -6.13 -4.06
CA LEU A 33 7.76 -5.03 -4.99
C LEU A 33 6.79 -5.09 -6.18
N TYR A 34 6.65 -6.25 -6.80
CA TYR A 34 5.75 -6.44 -7.93
C TYR A 34 4.31 -6.07 -7.56
N ARG A 35 3.79 -6.59 -6.44
CA ARG A 35 2.44 -6.28 -5.96
C ARG A 35 2.23 -4.82 -5.61
N LYS A 36 3.27 -4.15 -5.11
CA LYS A 36 3.19 -2.75 -4.68
C LYS A 36 3.18 -1.79 -5.87
N PHE A 37 3.98 -2.06 -6.89
CA PHE A 37 4.26 -1.10 -7.94
C PHE A 37 3.62 -1.45 -9.30
N THR A 38 2.91 -2.59 -9.40
CA THR A 38 2.10 -2.90 -10.56
C THR A 38 0.63 -2.59 -10.29
N TYR A 39 -0.03 -1.93 -11.24
CA TYR A 39 -1.44 -1.51 -11.10
C TYR A 39 -2.44 -2.58 -11.54
N THR A 40 -1.98 -3.63 -12.20
CA THR A 40 -2.83 -4.72 -12.70
C THR A 40 -2.83 -5.88 -11.73
N ASN A 41 -4.02 -6.28 -11.29
CA ASN A 41 -4.16 -7.50 -10.51
C ASN A 41 -3.97 -8.71 -11.39
N GLN A 42 -3.17 -9.67 -10.93
CA GLN A 42 -2.92 -10.92 -11.60
C GLN A 42 -3.81 -12.04 -11.02
N GLU A 43 -4.21 -13.00 -11.86
CA GLU A 43 -4.95 -14.18 -11.38
C GLU A 43 -4.15 -15.00 -10.37
N ARG A 44 -2.84 -15.08 -10.59
CA ARG A 44 -1.89 -15.80 -9.71
C ARG A 44 -0.60 -15.01 -9.58
N TYR A 45 0.02 -15.13 -8.42
CA TYR A 45 1.31 -14.49 -8.13
C TYR A 45 2.43 -15.51 -7.97
N THR A 46 2.37 -16.61 -8.71
CA THR A 46 3.48 -17.57 -8.83
C THR A 46 4.52 -17.04 -9.80
N LEU A 47 5.80 -17.33 -9.55
CA LEU A 47 6.89 -16.88 -10.42
C LEU A 47 6.68 -17.32 -11.89
N ASP A 48 6.20 -18.55 -12.11
CA ASP A 48 5.88 -19.05 -13.46
C ASP A 48 4.81 -18.19 -14.17
N HIS A 49 3.73 -17.85 -13.47
CA HIS A 49 2.66 -17.05 -14.05
C HIS A 49 3.13 -15.62 -14.36
N ILE A 50 3.84 -14.99 -13.43
CA ILE A 50 4.37 -13.63 -13.63
C ILE A 50 5.42 -13.62 -14.76
N ALA A 51 6.30 -14.61 -14.82
CA ALA A 51 7.26 -14.73 -15.91
C ALA A 51 6.57 -14.87 -17.27
N PHE A 52 5.51 -15.65 -17.35
CA PHE A 52 4.73 -15.78 -18.58
C PHE A 52 4.06 -14.46 -18.98
N VAL A 53 3.40 -13.79 -18.06
CA VAL A 53 2.71 -12.53 -18.34
C VAL A 53 3.68 -11.42 -18.73
N GLU A 54 4.80 -11.30 -18.01
CA GLU A 54 5.73 -10.19 -18.20
C GLU A 54 6.80 -10.48 -19.26
N LEU A 55 7.32 -11.68 -19.33
CA LEU A 55 8.44 -12.04 -20.21
C LEU A 55 8.03 -12.94 -21.38
N GLY A 56 6.87 -13.58 -21.32
CA GLY A 56 6.48 -14.65 -22.25
C GLY A 56 7.22 -15.97 -21.98
N ASP A 57 8.00 -16.04 -20.91
CA ASP A 57 8.82 -17.19 -20.52
C ASP A 57 8.12 -18.04 -19.45
N ARG A 58 8.49 -19.31 -19.34
CA ARG A 58 7.92 -20.22 -18.34
C ARG A 58 9.00 -20.98 -17.62
N LYS A 59 8.69 -21.38 -16.39
CA LYS A 59 9.55 -22.25 -15.60
C LYS A 59 9.53 -23.68 -16.13
N SER A 60 10.62 -24.38 -15.94
CA SER A 60 10.67 -25.85 -16.12
C SER A 60 9.78 -26.51 -15.07
N GLY A 61 9.02 -27.52 -15.47
CA GLY A 61 8.19 -28.29 -14.55
C GLY A 61 9.03 -29.13 -13.57
N ASN A 62 8.49 -29.39 -12.39
CA ASN A 62 9.08 -30.37 -11.48
C ASN A 62 8.83 -31.78 -12.03
N PRO A 63 9.87 -32.57 -12.38
CA PRO A 63 9.71 -33.93 -12.89
C PRO A 63 9.46 -34.98 -11.78
N TYR A 64 9.52 -34.59 -10.50
CA TYR A 64 9.35 -35.46 -9.36
C TYR A 64 8.16 -35.03 -8.49
N GLU A 65 7.63 -35.95 -7.67
CA GLU A 65 6.49 -35.65 -6.80
C GLU A 65 6.83 -34.63 -5.70
N THR A 66 8.06 -34.71 -5.16
CA THR A 66 8.53 -33.80 -4.11
C THR A 66 9.88 -33.19 -4.48
N PHE A 67 10.16 -31.99 -3.97
CA PHE A 67 11.50 -31.39 -4.08
C PHE A 67 12.58 -32.24 -3.39
N ARG A 68 12.21 -32.97 -2.34
CA ARG A 68 13.15 -33.86 -1.66
C ARG A 68 13.58 -35.01 -2.56
N ASP A 69 12.66 -35.63 -3.27
CA ASP A 69 12.96 -36.66 -4.23
C ASP A 69 13.83 -36.14 -5.35
N TRP A 70 13.55 -34.93 -5.80
CA TRP A 70 14.32 -34.30 -6.87
C TRP A 70 15.79 -34.09 -6.48
N TYR A 71 16.06 -33.34 -5.40
CA TYR A 71 17.45 -33.07 -5.03
C TYR A 71 18.23 -34.31 -4.57
N THR A 72 17.55 -35.40 -4.12
CA THR A 72 18.21 -36.65 -3.76
C THR A 72 18.51 -37.57 -4.92
N LYS A 73 17.65 -37.59 -5.95
CA LYS A 73 17.77 -38.47 -7.10
C LYS A 73 18.50 -37.84 -8.27
N ASP A 74 18.31 -36.54 -8.49
CA ASP A 74 18.89 -35.78 -9.60
C ASP A 74 19.26 -34.36 -9.14
N TYR A 75 20.36 -34.29 -8.41
CA TYR A 75 20.84 -33.05 -7.82
C TYR A 75 21.22 -31.99 -8.87
N GLN A 76 21.80 -32.42 -10.00
CA GLN A 76 22.22 -31.51 -11.05
C GLN A 76 21.03 -30.78 -11.68
N SER A 77 20.01 -31.51 -12.07
CA SER A 77 18.77 -30.94 -12.63
C SER A 77 18.05 -30.03 -11.64
N PHE A 78 18.11 -30.36 -10.33
CA PHE A 78 17.56 -29.50 -9.29
C PHE A 78 18.31 -28.16 -9.18
N ILE A 79 19.63 -28.17 -9.31
CA ILE A 79 20.44 -26.93 -9.33
C ILE A 79 20.13 -26.09 -10.57
N GLU A 80 20.02 -26.71 -11.75
CA GLU A 80 19.68 -26.02 -12.99
C GLU A 80 18.31 -25.35 -12.90
N TYR A 81 17.32 -26.02 -12.31
CA TYR A 81 16.02 -25.43 -12.03
C TYR A 81 16.12 -24.20 -11.11
N ASN A 82 16.93 -24.29 -10.05
CA ASN A 82 17.11 -23.16 -9.13
C ASN A 82 17.81 -21.97 -9.80
N ILE A 83 18.79 -22.24 -10.67
CA ILE A 83 19.45 -21.20 -11.48
C ILE A 83 18.43 -20.52 -12.40
N GLN A 84 17.59 -21.28 -13.06
CA GLN A 84 16.54 -20.73 -13.92
C GLN A 84 15.57 -19.82 -13.14
N ASP A 85 15.21 -20.17 -11.90
CA ASP A 85 14.37 -19.34 -11.05
C ASP A 85 15.02 -17.98 -10.76
N VAL A 86 16.32 -17.96 -10.50
CA VAL A 86 17.08 -16.73 -10.26
C VAL A 86 17.18 -15.90 -11.54
N GLU A 87 17.47 -16.53 -12.69
CA GLU A 87 17.55 -15.85 -13.98
C GLU A 87 16.21 -15.21 -14.40
N ILE A 88 15.10 -15.84 -14.08
CA ILE A 88 13.76 -15.26 -14.33
C ILE A 88 13.57 -13.99 -13.52
N VAL A 89 13.95 -13.98 -12.24
CA VAL A 89 13.85 -12.78 -11.39
C VAL A 89 14.74 -11.67 -11.90
N ASP A 90 15.95 -12.00 -12.36
CA ASP A 90 16.89 -11.05 -12.95
C ASP A 90 16.32 -10.42 -14.24
N LYS A 91 15.77 -11.24 -15.14
CA LYS A 91 15.08 -10.76 -16.35
C LYS A 91 13.85 -9.88 -16.01
N LEU A 92 13.10 -10.21 -14.96
CA LEU A 92 11.99 -9.39 -14.50
C LEU A 92 12.49 -8.02 -14.02
N GLU A 93 13.58 -7.98 -13.25
CA GLU A 93 14.17 -6.72 -12.81
C GLU A 93 14.73 -5.91 -13.98
N ASP A 94 15.36 -6.56 -14.95
CA ASP A 94 15.85 -5.89 -16.16
C ASP A 94 14.74 -5.18 -16.93
N LYS A 95 13.57 -5.80 -17.00
CA LYS A 95 12.39 -5.23 -17.66
C LYS A 95 11.69 -4.17 -16.81
N MET A 96 11.46 -4.44 -15.54
CA MET A 96 10.54 -3.67 -14.70
C MET A 96 11.22 -2.61 -13.84
N LYS A 97 12.51 -2.79 -13.52
CA LYS A 97 13.32 -1.85 -12.72
C LYS A 97 12.71 -1.51 -11.35
N LEU A 98 12.08 -2.49 -10.69
CA LEU A 98 11.37 -2.27 -9.43
C LEU A 98 12.33 -2.05 -8.25
N ILE A 99 13.51 -2.66 -8.27
CA ILE A 99 14.55 -2.43 -7.25
C ILE A 99 15.10 -1.02 -7.41
N GLU A 100 15.38 -0.60 -8.65
CA GLU A 100 15.86 0.76 -8.94
C GLU A 100 14.82 1.80 -8.51
N LEU A 101 13.53 1.54 -8.79
CA LEU A 101 12.44 2.40 -8.32
C LEU A 101 12.40 2.49 -6.80
N ALA A 102 12.46 1.35 -6.09
CA ALA A 102 12.44 1.33 -4.63
C ALA A 102 13.63 2.07 -4.01
N LEU A 103 14.83 1.93 -4.59
CA LEU A 103 16.03 2.63 -4.16
C LEU A 103 15.91 4.14 -4.40
N THR A 104 15.40 4.56 -5.55
CA THR A 104 15.17 5.97 -5.88
C THR A 104 14.18 6.60 -4.91
N MET A 105 13.07 5.94 -4.65
CA MET A 105 12.08 6.41 -3.67
C MET A 105 12.67 6.50 -2.26
N ALA A 106 13.42 5.49 -1.84
CA ALA A 106 14.08 5.49 -0.53
C ALA A 106 15.07 6.65 -0.38
N TYR A 107 15.83 6.92 -1.42
CA TYR A 107 16.78 8.02 -1.44
C TYR A 107 16.09 9.39 -1.36
N ASP A 108 15.05 9.61 -2.15
CA ASP A 108 14.32 10.88 -2.16
C ASP A 108 13.63 11.15 -0.80
N ALA A 109 12.98 10.15 -0.23
CA ALA A 109 12.32 10.29 1.06
C ALA A 109 13.28 10.21 2.25
N LYS A 110 14.54 9.80 2.06
CA LYS A 110 15.53 9.55 3.11
C LYS A 110 15.07 8.50 4.12
N VAL A 111 14.51 7.40 3.62
CA VAL A 111 14.03 6.24 4.41
C VAL A 111 14.87 5.01 4.13
N ASN A 112 14.75 3.98 4.97
CA ASN A 112 15.26 2.67 4.61
C ASN A 112 14.47 2.10 3.44
N PHE A 113 15.14 1.39 2.53
CA PHE A 113 14.44 0.96 1.33
C PHE A 113 13.36 -0.11 1.59
N THR A 114 13.38 -0.82 2.71
CA THR A 114 12.28 -1.66 3.16
C THR A 114 11.04 -0.86 3.58
N ASP A 115 11.21 0.40 4.02
CA ASP A 115 10.11 1.27 4.44
C ASP A 115 9.29 1.79 3.23
N VAL A 116 9.84 1.71 2.02
CA VAL A 116 9.15 2.11 0.78
C VAL A 116 7.90 1.26 0.51
N LEU A 117 7.89 0.00 0.97
CA LEU A 117 6.71 -0.85 0.90
C LEU A 117 5.58 -0.38 1.82
N GLY A 118 5.90 0.36 2.88
CA GLY A 118 4.95 0.92 3.84
C GLY A 118 4.50 2.33 3.46
N THR A 119 3.29 2.48 2.92
CA THR A 119 2.78 3.79 2.47
C THR A 119 2.79 4.84 3.58
N VAL A 120 2.33 4.50 4.79
CA VAL A 120 2.27 5.44 5.92
C VAL A 120 3.66 5.89 6.33
N ARG A 121 4.59 4.96 6.50
CA ARG A 121 5.97 5.26 6.91
C ARG A 121 6.70 6.15 5.92
N TYR A 122 6.52 5.87 4.64
CA TYR A 122 7.10 6.66 3.57
C TYR A 122 6.62 8.11 3.60
N TRP A 123 5.31 8.33 3.68
CA TRP A 123 4.72 9.65 3.74
C TRP A 123 5.05 10.40 5.03
N ASP A 124 5.04 9.73 6.19
CA ASP A 124 5.41 10.34 7.47
C ASP A 124 6.80 10.98 7.40
N ILE A 125 7.78 10.26 6.83
CA ILE A 125 9.15 10.76 6.77
C ILE A 125 9.31 11.84 5.70
N LEU A 126 8.64 11.69 4.55
CA LEU A 126 8.66 12.70 3.49
C LEU A 126 8.10 14.04 3.99
N ILE A 127 6.95 14.01 4.66
CA ILE A 127 6.34 15.19 5.27
C ILE A 127 7.23 15.75 6.39
N TYR A 128 7.81 14.89 7.24
CA TYR A 128 8.74 15.31 8.27
C TYR A 128 9.92 16.09 7.69
N ASN A 129 10.56 15.57 6.65
CA ASN A 129 11.70 16.25 6.01
C ASN A 129 11.28 17.60 5.40
N TYR A 130 10.12 17.63 4.74
CA TYR A 130 9.56 18.86 4.17
C TYR A 130 9.31 19.95 5.22
N LEU A 131 8.72 19.59 6.37
CA LEU A 131 8.43 20.52 7.46
C LEU A 131 9.71 20.95 8.19
N ARG A 132 10.64 20.01 8.39
CA ARG A 132 11.96 20.31 9.00
C ARG A 132 12.75 21.35 8.21
N GLU A 133 12.76 21.26 6.89
CA GLU A 133 13.43 22.25 6.02
C GLU A 133 12.83 23.65 6.16
N ARG A 134 11.58 23.74 6.61
CA ARG A 134 10.85 25.00 6.89
C ARG A 134 10.88 25.43 8.35
N ASN A 135 11.65 24.75 9.19
CA ASN A 135 11.71 24.96 10.64
C ASN A 135 10.33 24.83 11.34
N ILE A 136 9.45 23.96 10.80
CA ILE A 136 8.16 23.63 11.38
C ILE A 136 8.30 22.36 12.18
N VAL A 137 7.94 22.43 13.48
CA VAL A 137 7.98 21.28 14.39
C VAL A 137 6.65 20.52 14.30
N ILE A 138 6.76 19.21 14.04
CA ILE A 138 5.59 18.34 14.06
C ILE A 138 5.20 18.07 15.51
N PRO A 139 3.92 18.24 15.90
CA PRO A 139 3.44 17.90 17.23
C PRO A 139 3.64 16.42 17.54
N GLN A 140 3.95 16.11 18.79
CA GLN A 140 4.09 14.73 19.24
C GLN A 140 2.79 13.97 19.03
N LYS A 141 2.91 12.74 18.55
CA LYS A 141 1.78 11.81 18.43
C LYS A 141 1.27 11.50 19.85
N THR A 142 0.06 11.92 20.14
CA THR A 142 -0.60 11.56 21.39
C THR A 142 -1.45 10.32 21.17
N ASP A 143 -1.20 9.26 21.96
CA ASP A 143 -2.05 8.07 21.99
C ASP A 143 -3.37 8.42 22.72
N LYS A 144 -4.25 9.13 22.04
CA LYS A 144 -5.62 9.31 22.51
C LYS A 144 -6.42 8.12 22.04
N GLU A 145 -7.03 7.39 22.97
CA GLU A 145 -8.06 6.43 22.62
C GLU A 145 -9.16 7.15 21.84
N LYS A 146 -9.54 6.59 20.70
CA LYS A 146 -10.68 7.10 19.95
C LYS A 146 -11.96 6.79 20.72
N VAL A 147 -12.46 7.77 21.44
CA VAL A 147 -13.68 7.67 22.25
C VAL A 147 -14.93 7.67 21.36
N GLU A 148 -14.86 8.31 20.19
CA GLU A 148 -16.00 8.45 19.29
C GLU A 148 -15.71 7.76 17.94
N LYS A 149 -16.71 7.04 17.45
CA LYS A 149 -16.71 6.50 16.08
C LYS A 149 -17.40 7.52 15.19
N PHE A 150 -16.70 7.98 14.16
CA PHE A 150 -17.32 8.77 13.11
C PHE A 150 -18.21 7.86 12.26
N GLU A 151 -19.39 8.34 11.93
CA GLU A 151 -20.25 7.70 10.93
C GLU A 151 -19.52 7.72 9.59
N GLY A 152 -19.51 6.58 8.89
CA GLY A 152 -18.89 6.45 7.58
C GLY A 152 -19.71 7.14 6.50
N ALA A 153 -19.21 7.15 5.26
CA ALA A 153 -19.94 7.66 4.12
C ALA A 153 -21.25 6.87 3.92
N TYR A 154 -22.29 7.57 3.47
CA TYR A 154 -23.55 6.93 3.12
C TYR A 154 -23.37 5.89 2.01
N VAL A 155 -23.78 4.69 2.26
CA VAL A 155 -23.78 3.58 1.30
C VAL A 155 -25.24 3.18 1.06
N LYS A 156 -25.73 3.38 -0.15
CA LYS A 156 -27.08 2.96 -0.51
C LYS A 156 -27.14 1.46 -0.66
N ASP A 157 -28.16 0.84 -0.06
CA ASP A 157 -28.42 -0.59 -0.23
C ASP A 157 -28.64 -0.96 -1.69
N PRO A 158 -28.02 -2.06 -2.17
CA PRO A 158 -28.18 -2.48 -3.54
C PRO A 158 -29.62 -2.95 -3.81
N GLN A 159 -30.18 -2.51 -4.91
CA GLN A 159 -31.45 -3.07 -5.43
C GLN A 159 -31.13 -4.40 -6.11
N VAL A 160 -31.49 -5.49 -5.47
CA VAL A 160 -31.24 -6.84 -6.02
C VAL A 160 -32.16 -7.11 -7.20
N GLY A 161 -31.58 -7.51 -8.34
CA GLY A 161 -32.33 -7.82 -9.54
C GLY A 161 -31.51 -7.68 -10.82
N MET A 162 -32.14 -7.97 -11.94
CA MET A 162 -31.56 -7.75 -13.27
C MET A 162 -31.91 -6.34 -13.74
N HIS A 163 -30.94 -5.52 -13.98
CA HIS A 163 -31.10 -4.14 -14.46
C HIS A 163 -30.64 -4.01 -15.91
N LYS A 164 -31.42 -3.31 -16.73
CA LYS A 164 -31.05 -2.98 -18.12
C LYS A 164 -30.47 -1.56 -18.15
N TRP A 165 -29.58 -1.30 -19.09
CA TRP A 165 -29.00 0.02 -19.32
C TRP A 165 -28.26 0.58 -18.09
N VAL A 166 -27.42 -0.25 -17.45
CA VAL A 166 -26.62 0.16 -16.31
C VAL A 166 -25.41 0.95 -16.80
N MET A 167 -25.21 2.14 -16.24
CA MET A 167 -23.98 2.95 -16.40
C MET A 167 -23.32 3.10 -15.04
N SER A 168 -22.01 2.88 -15.00
CA SER A 168 -21.20 3.07 -13.79
C SER A 168 -20.32 4.29 -13.96
N PHE A 169 -20.37 5.19 -12.99
CA PHE A 169 -19.51 6.37 -12.93
C PHE A 169 -18.70 6.33 -11.65
N ASP A 170 -17.43 6.69 -11.74
CA ASP A 170 -16.53 6.86 -10.60
C ASP A 170 -15.89 8.25 -10.64
N LEU A 171 -15.84 8.90 -9.49
CA LEU A 171 -15.20 10.21 -9.35
C LEU A 171 -13.74 10.01 -8.99
N ASN A 172 -12.87 10.27 -9.95
CA ASN A 172 -11.43 10.10 -9.75
C ASN A 172 -10.93 11.00 -8.60
N SER A 173 -10.30 10.36 -7.61
CA SER A 173 -9.69 11.06 -6.47
C SER A 173 -10.64 12.03 -5.74
N LEU A 174 -11.88 11.63 -5.51
CA LEU A 174 -12.92 12.51 -4.93
C LEU A 174 -12.46 13.22 -3.66
N TYR A 175 -11.97 12.49 -2.67
CA TYR A 175 -11.53 13.09 -1.40
C TYR A 175 -10.36 14.07 -1.57
N PRO A 176 -9.27 13.77 -2.27
CA PRO A 176 -8.21 14.74 -2.53
C PRO A 176 -8.69 16.01 -3.21
N HIS A 177 -9.58 15.91 -4.20
CA HIS A 177 -10.11 17.08 -4.88
C HIS A 177 -11.01 17.93 -3.99
N LEU A 178 -11.82 17.32 -3.13
CA LEU A 178 -12.63 18.06 -2.15
C LEU A 178 -11.74 18.76 -1.11
N ILE A 179 -10.68 18.10 -0.64
CA ILE A 179 -9.70 18.68 0.29
C ILE A 179 -9.05 19.93 -0.35
N MET A 180 -8.65 19.85 -1.60
CA MET A 180 -8.06 20.98 -2.32
C MET A 180 -9.07 22.09 -2.58
N GLN A 181 -10.27 21.74 -3.05
CA GLN A 181 -11.32 22.71 -3.43
C GLN A 181 -11.82 23.53 -2.26
N TYR A 182 -11.97 22.89 -1.11
CA TYR A 182 -12.52 23.52 0.10
C TYR A 182 -11.44 23.86 1.14
N ASN A 183 -10.17 23.71 0.80
CA ASN A 183 -9.02 23.98 1.68
C ASN A 183 -9.16 23.30 3.06
N ILE A 184 -9.52 22.02 3.07
CA ILE A 184 -9.80 21.25 4.30
C ILE A 184 -8.50 20.88 4.99
N SER A 185 -8.22 21.51 6.12
CA SER A 185 -7.07 21.17 6.98
C SER A 185 -7.39 21.49 8.45
N PRO A 186 -6.64 20.94 9.41
CA PRO A 186 -6.80 21.29 10.82
C PRO A 186 -6.60 22.78 11.11
N GLU A 187 -5.75 23.44 10.35
CA GLU A 187 -5.45 24.87 10.52
C GLU A 187 -6.56 25.78 9.98
N THR A 188 -7.31 25.31 9.00
CA THR A 188 -8.39 26.09 8.36
C THR A 188 -9.74 25.88 9.03
N LEU A 189 -9.82 25.02 10.07
CA LEU A 189 -11.06 24.79 10.81
C LEU A 189 -11.45 25.99 11.64
N VAL A 190 -12.53 26.69 11.26
CA VAL A 190 -13.01 27.91 11.92
C VAL A 190 -13.71 27.60 13.25
N ASN A 191 -14.54 26.56 13.27
CA ASN A 191 -15.28 26.17 14.48
C ASN A 191 -15.01 24.72 14.85
N LYS A 192 -14.64 24.50 16.13
CA LYS A 192 -14.31 23.18 16.69
C LYS A 192 -15.49 22.54 17.44
N ASP A 193 -16.66 23.18 17.46
CA ASP A 193 -17.81 22.63 18.17
C ASP A 193 -18.52 21.58 17.30
N ALA A 194 -18.34 20.31 17.68
CA ALA A 194 -18.92 19.17 16.95
C ALA A 194 -20.47 19.22 16.88
N LYS A 195 -21.14 19.88 17.82
CA LYS A 195 -22.60 19.99 17.84
C LYS A 195 -23.15 20.85 16.71
N LEU A 196 -22.33 21.73 16.14
CA LEU A 196 -22.72 22.59 15.03
C LEU A 196 -22.69 21.85 13.68
N VAL A 197 -22.05 20.68 13.64
CA VAL A 197 -21.97 19.83 12.43
C VAL A 197 -23.22 18.97 12.28
N GLU A 198 -23.94 18.70 13.39
CA GLU A 198 -25.18 17.92 13.36
C GLU A 198 -26.30 18.70 12.63
N GLY A 199 -26.86 18.11 11.59
CA GLY A 199 -27.85 18.75 10.72
C GLY A 199 -27.28 19.77 9.72
N MET A 200 -25.97 19.99 9.68
CA MET A 200 -25.33 20.93 8.76
C MET A 200 -25.51 20.50 7.28
N VAL A 201 -25.37 19.21 7.03
CA VAL A 201 -25.55 18.65 5.67
C VAL A 201 -26.96 18.93 5.16
N ASP A 202 -27.96 18.77 6.00
CA ASP A 202 -29.36 19.03 5.64
C ASP A 202 -29.59 20.51 5.33
N LYS A 203 -28.99 21.42 6.11
CA LYS A 203 -29.04 22.87 5.87
C LYS A 203 -28.31 23.28 4.60
N MET A 204 -27.15 22.66 4.32
CA MET A 204 -26.43 22.88 3.07
C MET A 204 -27.24 22.40 1.86
N LEU A 205 -27.85 21.22 1.95
CA LEU A 205 -28.72 20.69 0.89
C LEU A 205 -29.97 21.51 0.70
N ALA A 206 -30.50 22.12 1.77
CA ALA A 206 -31.62 23.08 1.69
C ALA A 206 -31.21 24.45 1.16
N GLY A 207 -29.92 24.72 0.96
CA GLY A 207 -29.40 26.01 0.51
C GLY A 207 -29.44 27.12 1.59
N GLU A 208 -29.63 26.73 2.85
CA GLU A 208 -29.71 27.66 3.98
C GLU A 208 -28.34 28.18 4.44
N VAL A 209 -27.28 27.40 4.14
CA VAL A 209 -25.89 27.68 4.56
C VAL A 209 -24.98 27.65 3.34
N LYS A 210 -24.17 28.69 3.17
CA LYS A 210 -23.13 28.73 2.13
C LYS A 210 -21.85 28.06 2.62
N ASN A 211 -21.06 27.51 1.68
CA ASN A 211 -19.80 26.81 1.94
C ASN A 211 -18.72 27.68 2.59
N ASP A 212 -18.84 28.99 2.57
CA ASP A 212 -17.89 29.99 3.06
C ASP A 212 -18.28 30.61 4.39
N THR A 213 -19.23 30.02 5.09
CA THR A 213 -19.73 30.53 6.38
C THR A 213 -19.04 29.87 7.58
N GLU A 214 -19.40 30.25 8.77
CA GLU A 214 -18.80 29.98 10.10
C GLU A 214 -18.36 28.54 10.38
N TYR A 215 -18.77 27.59 9.56
CA TYR A 215 -18.53 26.15 9.76
C TYR A 215 -17.58 25.54 8.75
N CYS A 216 -17.20 26.30 7.75
CA CYS A 216 -16.36 25.81 6.65
C CYS A 216 -14.90 26.25 6.84
N MET A 217 -14.03 25.71 5.99
CA MET A 217 -12.64 26.07 5.97
C MET A 217 -12.46 27.48 5.43
N THR A 218 -11.47 28.19 5.95
CA THR A 218 -11.06 29.48 5.37
C THR A 218 -10.46 29.25 3.99
N PRO A 219 -10.65 30.17 3.04
CA PRO A 219 -10.07 30.09 1.72
C PRO A 219 -8.54 30.04 1.73
#